data_8c177b205035f2b5b8ff20e7af686330
#
_entry.id   8c177b205035f2b5b8ff20e7af686330
#
_cell.length_a   1.000
_cell.length_b   1.000
_cell.length_c   1.000
_cell.angle_alpha   90.00
_cell.angle_beta   90.00
_cell.angle_gamma   90.00
#
_symmetry.space_group_name_H-M   'P 1'
#
loop_
_entity.id
_entity.type
_entity.pdbx_description
1 polymer ?
#
loop_
_entity_poly.entity_id
_entity_poly.type
_entity_poly.pdbx_seq_one_letter_code
_entity_poly.pdbx_strand_id
1 'polypeptide(L)'
;MAFSFDSRIRYSEVDSSCRLSLTGLTNYFQDCSVFHSQSHDVGIRFLADNHIAWVLSSWQICINRLPLLNEQVKISTWAYGMKAFYGYRNFTLEDAGGSTLAYANSVWVLVDTRTGRPVKVPQEFADTYGLEPQLEMECAKRKLHIPDDMEKKGEIEVPQFFIDSNHHMNNEKYVMLAQQLLPNDFEISELRVRSEER
;
A
#
# COMPACT_ATOMS: atom_id res chain seq x y z
N MET A 1 -9.40 -15.93 -0.72
CA MET A 1 -8.61 -16.49 0.41
C MET A 1 -7.51 -15.50 0.76
N ALA A 2 -7.19 -15.34 2.06
CA ALA A 2 -6.06 -14.50 2.47
C ALA A 2 -4.74 -15.08 1.93
N PHE A 3 -3.84 -14.21 1.49
CA PHE A 3 -2.49 -14.55 1.06
C PHE A 3 -1.49 -14.06 2.11
N SER A 4 -0.44 -14.82 2.35
CA SER A 4 0.63 -14.39 3.25
C SER A 4 1.99 -14.91 2.79
N PHE A 5 3.04 -14.19 3.20
CA PHE A 5 4.42 -14.65 3.08
C PHE A 5 5.22 -14.26 4.32
N ASP A 6 6.24 -15.06 4.62
CA ASP A 6 7.16 -14.79 5.71
C ASP A 6 8.38 -14.05 5.19
N SER A 7 8.90 -13.14 5.99
CA SER A 7 10.11 -12.39 5.69
C SER A 7 10.95 -12.17 6.95
N ARG A 8 12.12 -11.60 6.73
CA ARG A 8 13.02 -11.12 7.78
C ARG A 8 13.42 -9.70 7.45
N ILE A 9 13.32 -8.78 8.41
CA ILE A 9 13.66 -7.37 8.19
C ILE A 9 15.13 -7.26 7.81
N ARG A 10 15.38 -6.72 6.61
CA ARG A 10 16.71 -6.61 6.01
C ARG A 10 17.37 -5.27 6.34
N TYR A 11 18.69 -5.25 6.29
CA TYR A 11 19.48 -4.04 6.53
C TYR A 11 19.11 -2.87 5.60
N SER A 12 18.75 -3.16 4.35
CA SER A 12 18.32 -2.17 3.35
C SER A 12 16.93 -1.57 3.60
N GLU A 13 16.18 -2.08 4.57
CA GLU A 13 14.79 -1.70 4.85
C GLU A 13 14.65 -0.89 6.14
N VAL A 14 15.74 -0.75 6.90
CA VAL A 14 15.70 -0.10 8.21
C VAL A 14 16.21 1.34 8.15
N ASP A 15 15.72 2.12 9.10
CA ASP A 15 16.19 3.48 9.37
C ASP A 15 17.46 3.49 10.26
N SER A 16 17.89 4.69 10.66
CA SER A 16 19.05 4.90 11.54
C SER A 16 18.89 4.29 12.95
N SER A 17 17.66 3.98 13.36
CA SER A 17 17.33 3.32 14.64
C SER A 17 17.29 1.79 14.50
N CYS A 18 17.70 1.23 13.36
CA CYS A 18 17.56 -0.18 13.02
C CYS A 18 16.11 -0.71 13.07
N ARG A 19 15.13 0.16 12.89
CA ARG A 19 13.70 -0.20 12.76
C ARG A 19 13.29 -0.17 11.31
N LEU A 20 12.33 -1.03 10.94
CA LEU A 20 11.72 -1.00 9.61
C LEU A 20 11.27 0.43 9.27
N SER A 21 11.71 0.96 8.14
CA SER A 21 11.29 2.27 7.67
C SER A 21 9.82 2.26 7.22
N LEU A 22 9.16 3.41 7.20
CA LEU A 22 7.80 3.52 6.63
C LEU A 22 7.77 3.10 5.17
N THR A 23 8.79 3.43 4.41
CA THR A 23 9.00 3.01 3.02
C THR A 23 9.05 1.48 2.93
N GLY A 24 9.81 0.83 3.81
CA GLY A 24 9.87 -0.63 3.89
C GLY A 24 8.53 -1.25 4.23
N LEU A 25 7.78 -0.68 5.19
CA LEU A 25 6.45 -1.14 5.55
C LEU A 25 5.46 -1.04 4.37
N THR A 26 5.45 0.11 3.67
CA THR A 26 4.57 0.30 2.50
C THR A 26 4.92 -0.64 1.36
N ASN A 27 6.23 -0.91 1.14
CA ASN A 27 6.68 -1.88 0.15
C ASN A 27 6.22 -3.30 0.50
N TYR A 28 6.35 -3.75 1.75
CA TYR A 28 5.85 -5.07 2.17
C TYR A 28 4.36 -5.24 1.87
N PHE A 29 3.53 -4.24 2.14
CA PHE A 29 2.10 -4.29 1.85
C PHE A 29 1.82 -4.28 0.33
N GLN A 30 2.53 -3.45 -0.42
CA GLN A 30 2.38 -3.39 -1.87
C GLN A 30 2.81 -4.71 -2.53
N ASP A 31 3.99 -5.24 -2.16
CA ASP A 31 4.51 -6.52 -2.66
C ASP A 31 3.54 -7.67 -2.32
N CYS A 32 3.01 -7.70 -1.09
CA CYS A 32 2.04 -8.70 -0.69
C CYS A 32 0.79 -8.68 -1.58
N SER A 33 0.30 -7.50 -1.96
CA SER A 33 -0.84 -7.39 -2.88
C SER A 33 -0.51 -7.88 -4.30
N VAL A 34 0.70 -7.59 -4.78
CA VAL A 34 1.19 -8.05 -6.09
C VAL A 34 1.34 -9.57 -6.11
N PHE A 35 1.96 -10.14 -5.07
CA PHE A 35 2.13 -11.59 -4.94
C PHE A 35 0.80 -12.31 -4.84
N HIS A 36 -0.17 -11.76 -4.10
CA HIS A 36 -1.52 -12.31 -4.04
C HIS A 36 -2.19 -12.33 -5.42
N SER A 37 -2.11 -11.24 -6.18
CA SER A 37 -2.65 -11.19 -7.55
C SER A 37 -1.94 -12.18 -8.47
N GLN A 38 -0.62 -12.33 -8.32
CA GLN A 38 0.18 -13.28 -9.09
C GLN A 38 -0.21 -14.73 -8.77
N SER A 39 -0.50 -15.06 -7.52
CA SER A 39 -0.91 -16.42 -7.09
C SER A 39 -2.28 -16.83 -7.65
N HIS A 40 -3.04 -15.89 -8.16
CA HIS A 40 -4.35 -16.11 -8.80
C HIS A 40 -4.33 -15.91 -10.33
N ASP A 41 -3.14 -15.83 -10.94
CA ASP A 41 -2.95 -15.61 -12.38
C ASP A 41 -3.55 -14.28 -12.93
N VAL A 42 -3.88 -13.34 -12.02
CA VAL A 42 -4.35 -11.98 -12.37
C VAL A 42 -3.32 -10.90 -12.00
N GLY A 43 -2.03 -11.28 -12.03
CA GLY A 43 -0.92 -10.42 -11.71
C GLY A 43 -0.57 -9.43 -12.83
N ILE A 44 0.59 -8.78 -12.71
CA ILE A 44 1.03 -7.66 -13.56
C ILE A 44 0.93 -7.98 -15.06
N ARG A 45 1.33 -9.20 -15.48
CA ARG A 45 1.28 -9.59 -16.89
C ARG A 45 -0.15 -9.66 -17.41
N PHE A 46 -1.04 -10.34 -16.67
CA PHE A 46 -2.46 -10.41 -17.02
C PHE A 46 -3.09 -9.02 -17.12
N LEU A 47 -2.82 -8.13 -16.15
CA LEU A 47 -3.31 -6.76 -16.17
C LEU A 47 -2.83 -5.99 -17.39
N ALA A 48 -1.53 -6.11 -17.74
CA ALA A 48 -0.94 -5.47 -18.91
C ALA A 48 -1.55 -5.99 -20.22
N ASP A 49 -1.70 -7.32 -20.38
CA ASP A 49 -2.29 -7.96 -21.56
C ASP A 49 -3.75 -7.53 -21.78
N ASN A 50 -4.47 -7.22 -20.70
CA ASN A 50 -5.86 -6.73 -20.73
C ASN A 50 -5.98 -5.19 -20.72
N HIS A 51 -4.87 -4.47 -20.78
CA HIS A 51 -4.83 -3.01 -20.75
C HIS A 51 -5.52 -2.38 -19.53
N ILE A 52 -5.39 -3.00 -18.37
CA ILE A 52 -5.94 -2.53 -17.11
C ILE A 52 -4.85 -2.46 -16.04
N ALA A 53 -5.04 -1.62 -15.04
CA ALA A 53 -4.15 -1.53 -13.87
C ALA A 53 -4.93 -1.20 -12.61
N TRP A 54 -4.46 -1.70 -11.48
CA TRP A 54 -4.90 -1.27 -10.17
C TRP A 54 -4.09 -0.06 -9.72
N VAL A 55 -4.77 1.06 -9.53
CA VAL A 55 -4.16 2.29 -9.00
C VAL A 55 -4.58 2.48 -7.56
N LEU A 56 -3.62 2.71 -6.68
CA LEU A 56 -3.89 2.98 -5.27
C LEU A 56 -4.58 4.34 -5.14
N SER A 57 -5.78 4.35 -4.57
CA SER A 57 -6.54 5.57 -4.33
C SER A 57 -6.37 6.10 -2.91
N SER A 58 -6.30 5.22 -1.92
CA SER A 58 -6.02 5.62 -0.55
C SER A 58 -5.47 4.48 0.28
N TRP A 59 -4.64 4.84 1.25
CA TRP A 59 -4.16 3.98 2.32
C TRP A 59 -4.40 4.61 3.67
N GLN A 60 -4.78 3.75 4.64
CA GLN A 60 -4.72 4.01 6.06
C GLN A 60 -3.91 2.88 6.69
N ILE A 61 -2.76 3.20 7.23
CA ILE A 61 -1.84 2.25 7.87
C ILE A 61 -1.73 2.64 9.33
N CYS A 62 -2.10 1.73 10.23
CA CYS A 62 -1.94 1.89 11.67
C CYS A 62 -0.72 1.10 12.12
N ILE A 63 0.11 1.69 12.97
CA ILE A 63 1.39 1.15 13.40
C ILE A 63 1.40 1.03 14.92
N ASN A 64 1.42 -0.21 15.42
CA ASN A 64 1.58 -0.49 16.85
C ASN A 64 3.06 -0.38 17.25
N ARG A 65 3.95 -0.96 16.43
CA ARG A 65 5.41 -0.78 16.46
C ARG A 65 6.04 -1.17 15.14
N LEU A 66 7.19 -0.61 14.83
CA LEU A 66 8.00 -1.05 13.70
C LEU A 66 8.97 -2.15 14.15
N PRO A 67 9.07 -3.28 13.41
CA PRO A 67 9.98 -4.37 13.76
C PRO A 67 11.44 -3.95 13.59
N LEU A 68 12.33 -4.61 14.33
CA LEU A 68 13.76 -4.36 14.31
C LEU A 68 14.45 -5.12 13.18
N LEU A 69 15.65 -4.67 12.83
CA LEU A 69 16.57 -5.40 11.95
C LEU A 69 16.66 -6.86 12.37
N ASN A 70 16.59 -7.78 11.39
CA ASN A 70 16.68 -9.22 11.58
C ASN A 70 15.47 -9.88 12.26
N GLU A 71 14.43 -9.12 12.64
CA GLU A 71 13.19 -9.67 13.19
C GLU A 71 12.44 -10.46 12.11
N GLN A 72 11.89 -11.61 12.47
CA GLN A 72 11.02 -12.39 11.58
C GLN A 72 9.61 -11.83 11.62
N VAL A 73 9.02 -11.70 10.44
CA VAL A 73 7.68 -11.12 10.26
C VAL A 73 6.88 -11.92 9.26
N LYS A 74 5.56 -11.92 9.44
CA LYS A 74 4.60 -12.44 8.48
C LYS A 74 3.76 -11.29 7.95
N ILE A 75 3.67 -11.19 6.64
CA ILE A 75 2.86 -10.19 5.94
C ILE A 75 1.66 -10.89 5.34
N SER A 76 0.46 -10.38 5.60
CA SER A 76 -0.77 -10.94 5.06
C SER A 76 -1.62 -9.88 4.37
N THR A 77 -2.40 -10.31 3.37
CA THR A 77 -3.37 -9.46 2.67
C THR A 77 -4.56 -10.26 2.18
N TRP A 78 -5.72 -9.60 2.08
CA TRP A 78 -6.94 -10.15 1.49
C TRP A 78 -7.80 -9.04 0.91
N ALA A 79 -8.55 -9.36 -0.14
CA ALA A 79 -9.62 -8.52 -0.65
C ALA A 79 -10.87 -8.75 0.21
N TYR A 80 -11.53 -7.68 0.67
CA TYR A 80 -12.77 -7.78 1.43
C TYR A 80 -13.98 -7.22 0.70
N GLY A 81 -13.79 -6.64 -0.47
CA GLY A 81 -14.88 -6.13 -1.28
C GLY A 81 -14.42 -5.62 -2.64
N MET A 82 -15.34 -5.70 -3.61
CA MET A 82 -15.19 -5.07 -4.92
C MET A 82 -16.53 -4.44 -5.28
N LYS A 83 -16.52 -3.15 -5.68
CA LYS A 83 -17.75 -2.42 -6.00
C LYS A 83 -17.50 -1.37 -7.07
N ALA A 84 -18.27 -1.42 -8.14
CA ALA A 84 -18.10 -0.55 -9.30
C ALA A 84 -16.67 -0.67 -9.87
N PHE A 85 -15.84 0.34 -9.75
CA PHE A 85 -14.44 0.35 -10.16
C PHE A 85 -13.47 0.27 -8.99
N TYR A 86 -13.98 0.07 -7.76
CA TYR A 86 -13.17 -0.02 -6.56
C TYR A 86 -12.88 -1.45 -6.14
N GLY A 87 -11.66 -1.71 -5.68
CA GLY A 87 -11.23 -2.85 -4.91
C GLY A 87 -10.81 -2.41 -3.50
N TYR A 88 -11.23 -3.18 -2.48
CA TYR A 88 -10.95 -2.92 -1.08
C TYR A 88 -10.10 -4.04 -0.52
N ARG A 89 -9.03 -3.71 0.21
CA ARG A 89 -8.06 -4.68 0.66
C ARG A 89 -7.54 -4.34 2.06
N ASN A 90 -7.38 -5.36 2.89
CA ASN A 90 -6.70 -5.24 4.18
C ASN A 90 -5.32 -5.91 4.16
N PHE A 91 -4.49 -5.49 5.11
CA PHE A 91 -3.15 -6.02 5.34
C PHE A 91 -2.87 -6.13 6.83
N THR A 92 -2.03 -7.11 7.19
CA THR A 92 -1.39 -7.20 8.50
C THR A 92 0.10 -7.46 8.36
N LEU A 93 0.87 -6.93 9.30
CA LEU A 93 2.26 -7.29 9.58
C LEU A 93 2.30 -7.84 11.00
N GLU A 94 2.75 -9.06 11.17
CA GLU A 94 2.79 -9.77 12.45
C GLU A 94 4.22 -10.20 12.78
N ASP A 95 4.56 -10.29 14.06
CA ASP A 95 5.80 -10.90 14.50
C ASP A 95 5.71 -12.44 14.52
N ALA A 96 6.81 -13.10 14.83
CA ALA A 96 6.87 -14.57 14.92
C ALA A 96 5.95 -15.16 16.01
N GLY A 97 5.52 -14.36 16.97
CA GLY A 97 4.56 -14.73 18.01
C GLY A 97 3.11 -14.53 17.62
N GLY A 98 2.83 -13.96 16.43
CA GLY A 98 1.50 -13.63 15.95
C GLY A 98 0.94 -12.31 16.47
N SER A 99 1.77 -11.46 17.10
CA SER A 99 1.32 -10.13 17.54
C SER A 99 1.31 -9.18 16.36
N THR A 100 0.22 -8.46 16.16
CA THR A 100 0.08 -7.48 15.06
C THR A 100 0.96 -6.26 15.32
N LEU A 101 1.92 -6.03 14.44
CA LEU A 101 2.86 -4.92 14.45
C LEU A 101 2.32 -3.69 13.71
N ALA A 102 1.68 -3.93 12.57
CA ALA A 102 0.99 -2.92 11.77
C ALA A 102 -0.16 -3.57 11.00
N TYR A 103 -1.15 -2.76 10.66
CA TYR A 103 -2.29 -3.20 9.86
C TYR A 103 -2.81 -2.06 8.99
N ALA A 104 -3.48 -2.40 7.90
CA ALA A 104 -3.90 -1.38 6.95
C ALA A 104 -5.22 -1.70 6.25
N ASN A 105 -5.88 -0.61 5.85
CA ASN A 105 -6.98 -0.60 4.91
C ASN A 105 -6.57 0.18 3.66
N SER A 106 -6.87 -0.35 2.49
CA SER A 106 -6.58 0.31 1.21
C SER A 106 -7.76 0.28 0.26
N VAL A 107 -7.82 1.30 -0.59
CA VAL A 107 -8.81 1.41 -1.67
C VAL A 107 -8.06 1.58 -2.99
N TRP A 108 -8.39 0.73 -3.93
CA TRP A 108 -7.81 0.68 -5.27
C TRP A 108 -8.85 1.00 -6.31
N VAL A 109 -8.45 1.58 -7.42
CA VAL A 109 -9.28 1.85 -8.59
C VAL A 109 -8.75 1.04 -9.76
N LEU A 110 -9.62 0.28 -10.42
CA LEU A 110 -9.28 -0.37 -11.67
C LEU A 110 -9.42 0.64 -12.80
N VAL A 111 -8.36 0.84 -13.58
CA VAL A 111 -8.33 1.80 -14.69
C VAL A 111 -7.96 1.12 -16.01
N ASP A 112 -8.47 1.60 -17.13
CA ASP A 112 -7.98 1.27 -18.46
C ASP A 112 -6.71 2.10 -18.73
N THR A 113 -5.59 1.44 -18.99
CA THR A 113 -4.26 2.09 -19.14
C THR A 113 -4.12 2.90 -20.43
N ARG A 114 -4.99 2.69 -21.41
CA ARG A 114 -4.99 3.45 -22.68
C ARG A 114 -5.72 4.77 -22.56
N THR A 115 -6.73 4.84 -21.67
CA THR A 115 -7.61 6.01 -21.53
C THR A 115 -7.45 6.74 -20.19
N GLY A 116 -6.80 6.11 -19.20
CA GLY A 116 -6.69 6.59 -17.82
C GLY A 116 -8.03 6.59 -17.06
N ARG A 117 -9.09 6.01 -17.61
CA ARG A 117 -10.43 6.07 -17.01
C ARG A 117 -10.74 4.87 -16.14
N PRO A 118 -11.46 5.06 -15.02
CA PRO A 118 -11.94 3.94 -14.22
C PRO A 118 -12.82 2.99 -15.03
N VAL A 119 -12.61 1.70 -14.86
CA VAL A 119 -13.41 0.63 -15.48
C VAL A 119 -14.04 -0.25 -14.42
N LYS A 120 -15.22 -0.78 -14.72
CA LYS A 120 -15.93 -1.67 -13.79
C LYS A 120 -15.10 -2.93 -13.53
N VAL A 121 -14.94 -3.28 -12.26
CA VAL A 121 -14.31 -4.53 -11.86
C VAL A 121 -15.16 -5.69 -12.34
N PRO A 122 -14.63 -6.64 -13.14
CA PRO A 122 -15.34 -7.84 -13.53
C PRO A 122 -15.72 -8.68 -12.31
N GLN A 123 -16.88 -9.33 -12.34
CA GLN A 123 -17.33 -10.20 -11.24
C GLN A 123 -16.33 -11.35 -10.99
N GLU A 124 -15.71 -11.84 -12.05
CA GLU A 124 -14.69 -12.90 -12.00
C GLU A 124 -13.50 -12.54 -11.12
N PHE A 125 -13.18 -11.23 -10.96
CA PHE A 125 -12.11 -10.82 -10.05
C PHE A 125 -12.49 -11.06 -8.59
N ALA A 126 -13.73 -10.72 -8.20
CA ALA A 126 -14.21 -10.99 -6.85
C ALA A 126 -14.21 -12.50 -6.55
N ASP A 127 -14.64 -13.29 -7.54
CA ASP A 127 -14.67 -14.75 -7.43
C ASP A 127 -13.26 -15.33 -7.35
N THR A 128 -12.33 -14.81 -8.16
CA THR A 128 -10.92 -15.23 -8.19
C THR A 128 -10.20 -14.95 -6.86
N TYR A 129 -10.37 -13.76 -6.29
CA TYR A 129 -9.71 -13.42 -5.01
C TYR A 129 -10.35 -14.11 -3.80
N GLY A 130 -11.63 -14.50 -3.86
CA GLY A 130 -12.37 -15.08 -2.74
C GLY A 130 -12.42 -14.11 -1.57
N LEU A 131 -13.42 -13.21 -1.59
CA LEU A 131 -13.53 -12.12 -0.61
C LEU A 131 -13.60 -12.65 0.83
N GLU A 132 -12.84 -12.02 1.72
CA GLU A 132 -12.78 -12.31 3.15
C GLU A 132 -13.47 -11.19 3.96
N PRO A 133 -13.82 -11.41 5.23
CA PRO A 133 -14.31 -10.35 6.08
C PRO A 133 -13.35 -9.18 6.19
N GLN A 134 -13.89 -7.96 6.26
CA GLN A 134 -13.10 -6.77 6.53
C GLN A 134 -12.43 -6.86 7.91
N LEU A 135 -11.19 -6.40 8.01
CA LEU A 135 -10.49 -6.27 9.29
C LEU A 135 -11.26 -5.32 10.21
N GLU A 136 -11.43 -5.72 11.48
CA GLU A 136 -11.96 -4.82 12.50
C GLU A 136 -10.97 -3.71 12.82
N MET A 137 -11.21 -2.55 12.24
CA MET A 137 -10.44 -1.33 12.48
C MET A 137 -11.31 -0.09 12.29
N GLU A 138 -10.97 0.98 12.97
CA GLU A 138 -11.60 2.27 12.72
C GLU A 138 -11.14 2.79 11.34
N CYS A 139 -12.06 2.73 10.37
CA CYS A 139 -11.78 3.21 9.02
C CYS A 139 -12.01 4.72 8.92
N ALA A 140 -10.94 5.45 8.68
CA ALA A 140 -10.99 6.87 8.45
C ALA A 140 -11.74 7.21 7.15
N LYS A 141 -12.39 8.38 7.11
CA LYS A 141 -13.01 8.86 5.88
C LYS A 141 -11.93 9.00 4.79
N ARG A 142 -12.25 8.54 3.57
CA ARG A 142 -11.33 8.59 2.42
C ARG A 142 -10.84 10.02 2.12
N LYS A 143 -11.68 11.04 2.34
CA LYS A 143 -11.30 12.44 2.11
C LYS A 143 -10.37 12.91 3.22
N LEU A 144 -9.15 13.31 2.86
CA LEU A 144 -8.26 14.01 3.77
C LEU A 144 -8.66 15.49 3.82
N HIS A 145 -8.62 16.06 5.02
CA HIS A 145 -8.73 17.51 5.18
C HIS A 145 -7.38 18.13 4.86
N ILE A 146 -7.36 19.02 3.89
CA ILE A 146 -6.16 19.80 3.55
C ILE A 146 -6.32 21.13 4.29
N PRO A 147 -5.39 21.51 5.18
CA PRO A 147 -5.41 22.80 5.85
C PRO A 147 -5.33 23.95 4.85
N ASP A 148 -6.04 25.05 5.12
CA ASP A 148 -6.02 26.24 4.25
C ASP A 148 -4.72 27.05 4.38
N ASP A 149 -3.97 26.85 5.46
CA ASP A 149 -2.73 27.56 5.81
C ASP A 149 -1.45 26.75 5.50
N MET A 150 -1.50 25.90 4.48
CA MET A 150 -0.32 25.11 4.08
C MET A 150 0.79 26.00 3.56
N GLU A 151 2.00 25.74 4.05
CA GLU A 151 3.23 26.38 3.61
C GLU A 151 4.01 25.47 2.63
N LYS A 152 4.38 26.04 1.46
CA LYS A 152 5.25 25.33 0.52
C LYS A 152 6.66 25.19 1.09
N LYS A 153 7.11 23.96 1.34
CA LYS A 153 8.44 23.66 1.90
C LYS A 153 9.52 23.44 0.85
N GLY A 154 9.15 23.15 -0.40
CA GLY A 154 10.11 22.93 -1.47
C GLY A 154 9.49 22.35 -2.73
N GLU A 155 10.35 22.07 -3.69
CA GLU A 155 10.06 21.36 -4.93
C GLU A 155 11.13 20.29 -5.14
N ILE A 156 10.75 19.15 -5.70
CA ILE A 156 11.66 18.07 -6.04
C ILE A 156 11.37 17.65 -7.48
N GLU A 157 12.40 17.64 -8.30
CA GLU A 157 12.33 16.99 -9.61
C GLU A 157 12.31 15.46 -9.39
N VAL A 158 11.34 14.77 -10.00
CA VAL A 158 11.17 13.33 -9.82
C VAL A 158 12.30 12.58 -10.56
N PRO A 159 13.22 11.90 -9.85
CA PRO A 159 14.29 11.15 -10.49
C PRO A 159 13.74 9.94 -11.25
N GLN A 160 14.38 9.57 -12.35
CA GLN A 160 13.96 8.44 -13.18
C GLN A 160 13.83 7.12 -12.38
N PHE A 161 14.68 6.88 -11.39
CA PHE A 161 14.62 5.67 -10.54
C PHE A 161 13.49 5.65 -9.51
N PHE A 162 12.67 6.71 -9.45
CA PHE A 162 11.42 6.73 -8.67
C PHE A 162 10.23 6.19 -9.48
N ILE A 163 10.40 6.07 -10.79
CA ILE A 163 9.35 5.64 -11.72
C ILE A 163 9.25 4.11 -11.70
N ASP A 164 8.06 3.60 -11.49
CA ASP A 164 7.75 2.16 -11.48
C ASP A 164 7.43 1.61 -12.87
N SER A 165 7.06 0.33 -12.94
CA SER A 165 6.67 -0.36 -14.19
C SER A 165 5.41 0.19 -14.86
N ASN A 166 4.62 1.00 -14.17
CA ASN A 166 3.44 1.67 -14.70
C ASN A 166 3.75 3.09 -15.23
N HIS A 167 5.03 3.48 -15.26
CA HIS A 167 5.50 4.81 -15.62
C HIS A 167 5.00 5.93 -14.70
N HIS A 168 4.67 5.60 -13.46
CA HIS A 168 4.29 6.53 -12.40
C HIS A 168 5.31 6.50 -11.25
N MET A 169 5.40 7.60 -10.51
CA MET A 169 6.19 7.60 -9.28
C MET A 169 5.58 6.62 -8.28
N ASN A 170 6.40 5.66 -7.80
CA ASN A 170 5.93 4.66 -6.86
C ASN A 170 5.37 5.30 -5.59
N ASN A 171 4.25 4.76 -5.07
CA ASN A 171 3.52 5.31 -3.92
C ASN A 171 4.41 5.51 -2.69
N GLU A 172 5.35 4.59 -2.44
CA GLU A 172 6.25 4.67 -1.30
C GLU A 172 7.22 5.88 -1.39
N LYS A 173 7.53 6.37 -2.58
CA LYS A 173 8.39 7.54 -2.79
C LYS A 173 7.73 8.83 -2.28
N TYR A 174 6.41 8.95 -2.42
CA TYR A 174 5.67 10.06 -1.81
C TYR A 174 5.76 10.05 -0.28
N VAL A 175 5.64 8.87 0.32
CA VAL A 175 5.80 8.69 1.78
C VAL A 175 7.22 9.06 2.21
N MET A 176 8.23 8.56 1.49
CA MET A 176 9.64 8.87 1.74
C MET A 176 9.92 10.38 1.69
N LEU A 177 9.43 11.07 0.68
CA LEU A 177 9.63 12.51 0.53
C LEU A 177 8.92 13.31 1.63
N ALA A 178 7.70 12.92 1.98
CA ALA A 178 6.96 13.56 3.07
C ALA A 178 7.67 13.36 4.42
N GLN A 179 8.21 12.18 4.68
CA GLN A 179 8.92 11.86 5.91
C GLN A 179 10.18 12.73 6.10
N GLN A 180 10.88 13.10 5.03
CA GLN A 180 12.06 13.99 5.11
C GLN A 180 11.74 15.38 5.66
N LEU A 181 10.48 15.79 5.64
CA LEU A 181 10.03 17.08 6.15
C LEU A 181 9.58 17.03 7.62
N LEU A 182 9.54 15.83 8.20
CA LEU A 182 9.20 15.62 9.62
C LEU A 182 10.45 15.70 10.50
N PRO A 183 10.30 16.09 11.78
CA PRO A 183 11.38 15.99 12.76
C PRO A 183 11.89 14.54 12.87
N ASN A 184 13.19 14.36 13.12
CA ASN A 184 13.81 13.02 13.17
C ASN A 184 13.29 12.13 14.32
N ASP A 185 12.73 12.72 15.36
CA ASP A 185 12.15 12.07 16.54
C ASP A 185 10.63 11.92 16.47
N PHE A 186 10.03 12.22 15.30
CA PHE A 186 8.58 12.12 15.11
C PHE A 186 8.15 10.65 15.03
N GLU A 187 7.41 10.19 16.05
CA GLU A 187 6.81 8.85 16.04
C GLU A 187 5.49 8.84 15.27
N ILE A 188 5.38 7.95 14.29
CA ILE A 188 4.20 7.80 13.46
C ILE A 188 3.42 6.57 13.91
N SER A 189 2.22 6.78 14.44
CA SER A 189 1.27 5.72 14.80
C SER A 189 0.22 5.46 13.71
N GLU A 190 -0.02 6.44 12.84
CA GLU A 190 -0.93 6.31 11.70
C GLU A 190 -0.39 7.07 10.49
N LEU A 191 -0.45 6.42 9.34
CA LEU A 191 -0.16 7.03 8.04
C LEU A 191 -1.41 6.98 7.17
N ARG A 192 -1.83 8.14 6.64
CA ARG A 192 -2.93 8.22 5.69
C ARG A 192 -2.45 8.85 4.39
N VAL A 193 -2.59 8.10 3.32
CA VAL A 193 -2.22 8.53 1.96
C VAL A 193 -3.47 8.55 1.11
N ARG A 194 -3.60 9.61 0.30
CA ARG A 194 -4.61 9.68 -0.75
C ARG A 194 -3.96 10.13 -2.04
N SER A 195 -4.13 9.34 -3.08
CA SER A 195 -3.76 9.69 -4.45
C SER A 195 -4.96 10.34 -5.15
N GLU A 196 -4.76 11.53 -5.72
CA GLU A 196 -5.70 12.19 -6.62
C GLU A 196 -4.98 12.41 -7.94
N GLU A 197 -5.44 11.74 -8.99
CA GLU A 197 -5.10 12.14 -10.36
C GLU A 197 -5.86 13.43 -10.70
N ARG A 198 -5.12 14.44 -11.12
CA ARG A 198 -5.68 15.69 -11.68
C ARG A 198 -5.42 15.74 -13.17
#